data_b98ac10df4b79675687b7a0da3c3d12a
#
_entry.id   b98ac10df4b79675687b7a0da3c3d12a
#
_cell.length_a   1.000
_cell.length_b   1.000
_cell.length_c   1.000
_cell.angle_alpha   90.00
_cell.angle_beta   90.00
_cell.angle_gamma   90.00
#
_symmetry.space_group_name_H-M   'P 1'
#
loop_
_entity.id
_entity.type
_entity.pdbx_description
1 polymer ?
#
loop_
_entity_poly.entity_id
_entity_poly.type
_entity_poly.pdbx_seq_one_letter_code
_entity_poly.pdbx_strand_id
1 'polypeptide(L)'
;MKTKMNFKRPFSMILMALFSLTATSELIAQEKKAELKDFKVIVEKTDNGIKMKSEKGSAWIDLSFSLKNDRPQAVDEYGMTELKNVSENKDEKLADFLFTINKTENGIELKGIEGTAWTELNFSLAENKKQAIDQFGMTKLN
;
A
#
# COMPACT_ATOMS: atom_id res chain seq x y z
N MET A 1 34.90 30.41 -10.11
CA MET A 1 34.38 30.06 -10.43
C MET A 1 33.45 29.84 -10.57
N LYS A 2 33.23 29.77 -10.51
CA LYS A 2 32.31 29.51 -10.70
C LYS A 2 31.64 28.84 -11.27
N THR A 3 31.96 28.60 -11.45
CA THR A 3 31.45 27.92 -12.32
C THR A 3 30.35 27.12 -12.00
N LYS A 4 30.31 26.49 -11.04
CA LYS A 4 29.29 25.71 -10.67
C LYS A 4 28.08 26.42 -10.45
N MET A 5 28.13 27.56 -10.10
CA MET A 5 27.03 28.31 -9.90
C MET A 5 26.24 28.54 -11.08
N ASN A 6 26.85 28.66 -12.15
CA ASN A 6 26.18 28.96 -13.36
C ASN A 6 25.26 27.91 -13.77
N PHE A 7 25.54 26.70 -13.41
CA PHE A 7 24.68 25.68 -13.79
C PHE A 7 23.42 25.82 -13.15
N LYS A 8 23.36 26.34 -11.98
CA LYS A 8 22.16 26.43 -11.23
C LYS A 8 21.06 27.15 -11.93
N ARG A 9 21.35 28.22 -12.59
CA ARG A 9 20.33 28.96 -13.24
C ARG A 9 19.64 28.23 -14.33
N PRO A 10 20.34 27.69 -15.31
CA PRO A 10 19.67 27.02 -16.38
C PRO A 10 18.93 25.81 -15.84
N PHE A 11 19.51 25.25 -14.80
CA PHE A 11 18.90 24.14 -14.20
C PHE A 11 17.56 24.51 -13.63
N SER A 12 17.46 25.66 -12.99
CA SER A 12 16.22 26.12 -12.43
C SER A 12 15.17 26.34 -13.48
N MET A 13 15.56 26.88 -14.60
CA MET A 13 14.61 27.12 -15.65
C MET A 13 14.04 25.84 -16.20
N ILE A 14 14.86 24.85 -16.30
CA ILE A 14 14.43 23.56 -16.77
C ILE A 14 13.43 22.99 -15.80
N LEU A 15 13.69 23.18 -14.53
CA LEU A 15 12.80 22.70 -13.50
C LEU A 15 11.43 23.33 -13.62
N MET A 16 11.38 24.58 -13.96
CA MET A 16 10.10 25.24 -14.09
C MET A 16 9.28 24.67 -15.25
N ALA A 17 9.96 24.36 -16.31
CA ALA A 17 9.27 23.76 -17.43
C ALA A 17 8.69 22.41 -17.05
N LEU A 18 9.48 21.64 -16.32
CA LEU A 18 9.04 20.35 -15.89
C LEU A 18 7.90 20.49 -14.91
N PHE A 19 7.91 21.54 -14.13
CA PHE A 19 6.88 21.78 -13.18
C PHE A 19 5.52 21.91 -13.86
N SER A 20 5.47 22.53 -15.00
CA SER A 20 4.22 22.66 -15.73
C SER A 20 3.69 21.32 -16.16
N LEU A 21 4.56 20.46 -16.61
CA LEU A 21 4.14 19.14 -17.03
C LEU A 21 3.72 18.32 -15.83
N THR A 22 4.38 18.54 -14.71
CA THR A 22 4.04 17.84 -13.51
C THR A 22 2.64 18.14 -13.05
N ALA A 23 2.21 19.36 -13.24
CA ALA A 23 0.86 19.74 -12.84
C ALA A 23 -0.18 18.89 -13.54
N THR A 24 0.04 18.60 -14.80
CA THR A 24 -0.89 17.78 -15.54
C THR A 24 -0.90 16.36 -14.99
N SER A 25 0.28 15.87 -14.64
CA SER A 25 0.37 14.55 -14.09
C SER A 25 -0.32 14.46 -12.74
N GLU A 26 -0.24 15.51 -11.97
CA GLU A 26 -0.88 15.53 -10.69
C GLU A 26 -2.39 15.43 -10.79
N LEU A 27 -2.96 16.05 -11.79
CA LEU A 27 -4.40 15.98 -11.97
C LEU A 27 -4.82 14.56 -12.28
N ILE A 28 -4.06 13.86 -13.08
CA ILE A 28 -4.37 12.48 -13.41
C ILE A 28 -4.23 11.62 -12.16
N ALA A 29 -3.21 11.87 -11.37
CA ALA A 29 -2.99 11.12 -10.16
C ALA A 29 -4.11 11.36 -9.16
N GLN A 30 -4.61 12.58 -9.07
CA GLN A 30 -5.69 12.87 -8.18
C GLN A 30 -6.96 12.17 -8.60
N GLU A 31 -7.20 12.07 -9.87
CA GLU A 31 -8.38 11.38 -10.35
C GLU A 31 -8.29 9.90 -9.97
N LYS A 32 -7.10 9.31 -10.09
CA LYS A 32 -6.93 7.93 -9.72
C LYS A 32 -7.14 7.74 -8.22
N LYS A 33 -6.66 8.67 -7.41
CA LYS A 33 -6.85 8.59 -5.99
C LYS A 33 -8.32 8.67 -5.63
N ALA A 34 -9.07 9.48 -6.36
CA ALA A 34 -10.47 9.63 -6.10
C ALA A 34 -11.23 8.34 -6.37
N GLU A 35 -10.64 7.43 -7.14
CA GLU A 35 -11.27 6.17 -7.44
C GLU A 35 -10.96 5.10 -6.40
N LEU A 36 -10.05 5.37 -5.48
CA LEU A 36 -9.73 4.40 -4.46
C LEU A 36 -10.88 4.30 -3.47
N LYS A 37 -11.22 3.09 -3.11
CA LYS A 37 -12.29 2.87 -2.15
C LYS A 37 -11.67 2.70 -0.76
N ASP A 38 -12.42 3.10 0.24
CA ASP A 38 -11.95 3.04 1.61
C ASP A 38 -11.85 1.61 2.12
N PHE A 39 -10.72 1.27 2.67
CA PHE A 39 -10.61 0.05 3.45
C PHE A 39 -9.69 0.32 4.62
N LYS A 40 -9.80 -0.47 5.65
CA LYS A 40 -8.91 -0.35 6.79
C LYS A 40 -8.70 -1.72 7.39
N VAL A 41 -7.46 -2.10 7.53
CA VAL A 41 -7.08 -3.40 8.03
C VAL A 41 -6.04 -3.21 9.14
N ILE A 42 -6.17 -3.95 10.21
CA ILE A 42 -5.19 -3.94 11.29
C ILE A 42 -4.35 -5.20 11.14
N VAL A 43 -3.04 -5.02 11.13
CA VAL A 43 -2.09 -6.11 10.95
C VAL A 43 -1.40 -6.36 12.28
N GLU A 44 -1.31 -7.62 12.65
CA GLU A 44 -0.60 -8.02 13.88
C GLU A 44 0.43 -9.08 13.51
N LYS A 45 1.66 -8.91 13.97
CA LYS A 45 2.72 -9.86 13.71
C LYS A 45 2.69 -10.93 14.80
N THR A 46 2.67 -12.19 14.41
CA THR A 46 2.68 -13.29 15.37
C THR A 46 3.94 -14.12 15.18
N ASP A 47 4.20 -15.06 16.04
CA ASP A 47 5.38 -15.90 15.96
C ASP A 47 5.51 -16.61 14.62
N ASN A 48 4.43 -17.16 14.14
CA ASN A 48 4.47 -17.96 12.92
C ASN A 48 3.91 -17.29 11.70
N GLY A 49 3.29 -16.15 11.85
CA GLY A 49 2.62 -15.56 10.70
C GLY A 49 2.03 -14.21 10.99
N ILE A 50 0.85 -14.00 10.46
CA ILE A 50 0.17 -12.71 10.52
C ILE A 50 -1.28 -12.92 10.91
N LYS A 51 -1.79 -12.01 11.72
CA LYS A 51 -3.21 -11.91 11.96
C LYS A 51 -3.66 -10.57 11.41
N MET A 52 -4.81 -10.56 10.78
CA MET A 52 -5.35 -9.32 10.24
C MET A 52 -6.81 -9.19 10.63
N LYS A 53 -7.22 -7.97 10.88
CA LYS A 53 -8.61 -7.69 11.19
C LYS A 53 -9.06 -6.57 10.27
N SER A 54 -10.18 -6.78 9.58
CA SER A 54 -10.71 -5.77 8.70
C SER A 54 -11.72 -4.92 9.44
N GLU A 55 -11.55 -3.61 9.39
CA GLU A 55 -12.51 -2.71 9.99
C GLU A 55 -13.49 -2.19 8.98
N LYS A 56 -13.13 -2.15 7.72
CA LYS A 56 -14.06 -1.81 6.64
C LYS A 56 -13.46 -2.16 5.30
N GLY A 57 -14.32 -2.33 4.33
CA GLY A 57 -13.92 -2.51 2.94
C GLY A 57 -13.72 -3.92 2.48
N SER A 58 -13.86 -4.92 3.35
CA SER A 58 -13.67 -6.30 2.92
C SER A 58 -14.79 -7.20 3.42
N ALA A 59 -14.92 -8.35 2.79
CA ALA A 59 -15.94 -9.32 3.16
C ALA A 59 -15.57 -10.11 4.40
N TRP A 60 -14.28 -10.14 4.75
CA TRP A 60 -13.81 -10.88 5.91
C TRP A 60 -13.62 -9.93 7.09
N ILE A 61 -13.65 -10.48 8.28
CA ILE A 61 -13.42 -9.71 9.49
C ILE A 61 -12.06 -10.07 10.07
N ASP A 62 -11.75 -11.35 10.14
CA ASP A 62 -10.48 -11.82 10.69
C ASP A 62 -9.81 -12.78 9.73
N LEU A 63 -8.52 -12.63 9.55
CA LEU A 63 -7.70 -13.55 8.80
C LEU A 63 -6.48 -13.89 9.63
N SER A 64 -6.08 -15.14 9.60
CA SER A 64 -4.89 -15.56 10.32
C SER A 64 -4.19 -16.61 9.46
N PHE A 65 -2.93 -16.44 9.20
CA PHE A 65 -2.21 -17.38 8.36
C PHE A 65 -0.74 -17.44 8.76
N SER A 66 -0.12 -18.57 8.44
CA SER A 66 1.31 -18.73 8.65
C SER A 66 2.06 -18.28 7.41
N LEU A 67 3.21 -17.71 7.60
CA LEU A 67 4.07 -17.34 6.49
C LEU A 67 5.34 -18.17 6.59
N LYS A 68 5.75 -18.72 5.46
CA LYS A 68 6.96 -19.53 5.41
C LYS A 68 8.01 -18.87 4.57
N ASN A 69 9.20 -18.76 5.15
CA ASN A 69 10.41 -18.45 4.37
C ASN A 69 10.27 -17.44 3.25
N ASP A 70 10.02 -16.23 3.59
CA ASP A 70 10.01 -15.14 2.61
C ASP A 70 9.00 -15.29 1.50
N ARG A 71 7.94 -16.03 1.75
CA ARG A 71 6.88 -16.13 0.77
C ARG A 71 5.74 -15.23 1.14
N PRO A 72 5.52 -14.17 0.39
CA PRO A 72 4.42 -13.26 0.70
C PRO A 72 3.08 -13.92 0.45
N GLN A 73 2.07 -13.48 1.16
CA GLN A 73 0.71 -13.95 0.98
C GLN A 73 -0.12 -12.83 0.34
N ALA A 74 -0.83 -13.13 -0.73
CA ALA A 74 -1.72 -12.17 -1.35
C ALA A 74 -3.05 -12.13 -0.61
N VAL A 75 -3.60 -10.93 -0.46
CA VAL A 75 -4.85 -10.71 0.24
C VAL A 75 -5.66 -9.69 -0.55
N ASP A 76 -6.93 -9.98 -0.73
CA ASP A 76 -7.83 -9.04 -1.39
C ASP A 76 -9.07 -8.84 -0.51
N GLU A 77 -10.08 -8.18 -1.05
CA GLU A 77 -11.28 -7.87 -0.28
C GLU A 77 -12.08 -9.12 0.11
N TYR A 78 -11.79 -10.26 -0.47
CA TYR A 78 -12.44 -11.52 -0.15
C TYR A 78 -11.59 -12.42 0.75
N GLY A 79 -10.34 -12.05 1.01
CA GLY A 79 -9.46 -12.79 1.90
C GLY A 79 -8.15 -13.18 1.26
N MET A 80 -7.59 -14.30 1.69
CA MET A 80 -6.33 -14.79 1.14
C MET A 80 -6.56 -15.26 -0.29
N THR A 81 -5.64 -14.95 -1.17
CA THR A 81 -5.78 -15.32 -2.57
C THR A 81 -4.41 -15.57 -3.19
N GLU A 82 -4.39 -15.93 -4.45
CA GLU A 82 -3.17 -16.06 -5.22
C GLU A 82 -3.23 -15.01 -6.32
N LEU A 83 -2.11 -14.44 -6.66
CA LEU A 83 -2.08 -13.37 -7.65
C LEU A 83 -2.64 -13.78 -9.00
N LYS A 84 -2.47 -15.03 -9.36
CA LYS A 84 -2.95 -15.50 -10.67
C LYS A 84 -4.42 -15.86 -10.65
N ASN A 85 -5.05 -15.89 -9.50
CA ASN A 85 -6.45 -16.28 -9.38
C ASN A 85 -7.33 -15.19 -8.81
N VAL A 86 -7.00 -13.95 -9.11
CA VAL A 86 -7.77 -12.83 -8.60
C VAL A 86 -9.16 -12.84 -9.23
N SER A 87 -10.16 -12.63 -8.42
CA SER A 87 -11.54 -12.63 -8.87
C SER A 87 -11.82 -11.43 -9.77
N GLU A 88 -12.53 -11.67 -10.85
CA GLU A 88 -12.93 -10.60 -11.73
C GLU A 88 -14.29 -10.05 -11.33
N ASN A 89 -15.01 -10.75 -10.46
CA ASN A 89 -16.30 -10.30 -10.01
C ASN A 89 -16.12 -9.38 -8.83
N LYS A 90 -16.42 -8.12 -9.02
CA LYS A 90 -16.22 -7.12 -7.96
C LYS A 90 -17.55 -6.75 -7.32
N ASP A 91 -17.57 -6.66 -6.01
CA ASP A 91 -18.74 -6.24 -5.27
C ASP A 91 -18.60 -4.73 -5.01
N GLU A 92 -19.56 -3.95 -5.45
CA GLU A 92 -19.49 -2.51 -5.28
C GLU A 92 -19.48 -2.07 -3.83
N LYS A 93 -19.95 -2.91 -2.94
CA LYS A 93 -19.99 -2.58 -1.52
C LYS A 93 -18.64 -2.79 -0.85
N LEU A 94 -17.72 -3.47 -1.50
CA LEU A 94 -16.42 -3.74 -0.95
C LEU A 94 -15.37 -2.88 -1.63
N ALA A 95 -14.29 -2.63 -0.96
CA ALA A 95 -13.15 -1.99 -1.59
C ALA A 95 -12.52 -3.00 -2.55
N ASP A 96 -11.89 -2.50 -3.58
CA ASP A 96 -11.30 -3.35 -4.61
C ASP A 96 -9.80 -3.25 -4.43
N PHE A 97 -9.26 -4.08 -3.55
CA PHE A 97 -7.83 -4.00 -3.27
C PHE A 97 -7.15 -5.35 -3.39
N LEU A 98 -5.87 -5.31 -3.62
CA LEU A 98 -5.04 -6.50 -3.68
C LEU A 98 -3.64 -6.10 -3.26
N PHE A 99 -3.10 -6.77 -2.27
CA PHE A 99 -1.72 -6.54 -1.86
C PHE A 99 -1.11 -7.85 -1.39
N THR A 100 0.20 -7.89 -1.30
CA THR A 100 0.89 -9.03 -0.67
C THR A 100 1.47 -8.56 0.64
N ILE A 101 1.58 -9.47 1.59
CA ILE A 101 2.11 -9.17 2.90
C ILE A 101 3.13 -10.23 3.29
N ASN A 102 4.22 -9.80 3.88
CA ASN A 102 5.27 -10.70 4.31
C ASN A 102 5.83 -10.22 5.65
N LYS A 103 6.37 -11.14 6.41
CA LYS A 103 7.05 -10.80 7.66
C LYS A 103 8.51 -10.56 7.35
N THR A 104 9.08 -9.56 7.99
CA THR A 104 10.53 -9.38 7.95
C THR A 104 11.02 -9.57 9.37
N GLU A 105 12.32 -9.58 9.54
CA GLU A 105 12.90 -9.79 10.85
C GLU A 105 12.37 -8.79 11.86
N ASN A 106 12.29 -7.55 11.48
CA ASN A 106 11.89 -6.47 12.38
C ASN A 106 10.50 -5.92 12.15
N GLY A 107 9.78 -6.42 11.19
CA GLY A 107 8.50 -5.81 10.90
C GLY A 107 7.71 -6.52 9.81
N ILE A 108 7.09 -5.72 8.98
CA ILE A 108 6.16 -6.16 7.95
C ILE A 108 6.48 -5.46 6.65
N GLU A 109 6.33 -6.18 5.56
CA GLU A 109 6.50 -5.62 4.22
C GLU A 109 5.23 -5.90 3.44
N LEU A 110 4.68 -4.87 2.81
CA LEU A 110 3.51 -5.02 1.97
C LEU A 110 3.79 -4.45 0.59
N LYS A 111 3.20 -5.08 -0.43
CA LYS A 111 3.28 -4.56 -1.78
C LYS A 111 1.87 -4.38 -2.29
N GLY A 112 1.53 -3.17 -2.70
CA GLY A 112 0.20 -2.86 -3.21
C GLY A 112 0.14 -3.13 -4.70
N ILE A 113 -0.87 -3.87 -5.12
CA ILE A 113 -1.03 -4.26 -6.50
C ILE A 113 -2.25 -3.57 -7.10
N GLU A 114 -3.35 -3.53 -6.37
CA GLU A 114 -4.55 -2.83 -6.81
C GLU A 114 -5.19 -2.13 -5.63
N GLY A 115 -5.80 -1.00 -5.88
CA GLY A 115 -6.64 -0.33 -4.89
C GLY A 115 -5.90 0.41 -3.80
N THR A 116 -4.61 0.61 -3.95
CA THR A 116 -3.80 1.32 -2.95
C THR A 116 -3.05 2.45 -3.62
N ALA A 117 -2.84 3.53 -2.88
CA ALA A 117 -2.02 4.62 -3.37
C ALA A 117 -0.55 4.29 -3.23
N TRP A 118 -0.22 3.30 -2.41
CA TRP A 118 1.15 2.88 -2.19
C TRP A 118 1.44 1.62 -3.00
N THR A 119 2.69 1.46 -3.42
CA THR A 119 3.13 0.26 -4.08
C THR A 119 3.98 -0.58 -3.14
N GLU A 120 4.51 0.03 -2.11
CA GLU A 120 5.32 -0.68 -1.14
C GLU A 120 5.23 0.00 0.20
N LEU A 121 5.01 -0.77 1.26
CA LEU A 121 4.99 -0.27 2.62
C LEU A 121 5.86 -1.19 3.46
N ASN A 122 6.80 -0.59 4.17
CA ASN A 122 7.64 -1.34 5.08
C ASN A 122 7.62 -0.64 6.42
N PHE A 123 7.37 -1.37 7.47
CA PHE A 123 7.39 -0.74 8.79
C PHE A 123 7.85 -1.73 9.84
N SER A 124 8.39 -1.20 10.92
CA SER A 124 8.80 -2.02 12.05
C SER A 124 7.58 -2.43 12.85
N LEU A 125 7.55 -3.65 13.28
CA LEU A 125 6.44 -4.13 14.09
C LEU A 125 6.94 -5.29 14.95
N ALA A 126 6.88 -5.13 16.25
CA ALA A 126 7.27 -6.20 17.16
C ALA A 126 6.16 -7.25 17.19
N GLU A 127 6.50 -8.43 17.63
CA GLU A 127 5.51 -9.49 17.74
C GLU A 127 4.41 -9.09 18.71
N ASN A 128 3.21 -9.43 18.37
CA ASN A 128 2.02 -9.13 19.16
C ASN A 128 1.67 -7.65 19.21
N LYS A 129 2.27 -6.86 18.33
CA LYS A 129 1.91 -5.46 18.17
C LYS A 129 1.11 -5.29 16.89
N LYS A 130 0.38 -4.22 16.82
CA LYS A 130 -0.57 -3.98 15.72
C LYS A 130 -0.29 -2.68 15.00
N GLN A 131 -0.58 -2.66 13.72
CA GLN A 131 -0.47 -1.47 12.90
C GLN A 131 -1.65 -1.44 11.94
N ALA A 132 -2.33 -0.32 11.85
CA ALA A 132 -3.42 -0.17 10.90
C ALA A 132 -2.90 0.36 9.58
N ILE A 133 -3.49 -0.12 8.49
CA ILE A 133 -3.19 0.39 7.15
C ILE A 133 -4.49 0.62 6.41
N ASP A 134 -4.47 1.54 5.48
CA ASP A 134 -5.63 1.82 4.64
C ASP A 134 -5.17 2.04 3.20
N GLN A 135 -6.04 2.50 2.34
CA GLN A 135 -5.71 2.68 0.93
C GLN A 135 -4.61 3.72 0.71
N PHE A 136 -4.33 4.55 1.69
CA PHE A 136 -3.29 5.56 1.58
C PHE A 136 -2.01 5.21 2.34
N GLY A 137 -2.00 4.14 3.10
CA GLY A 137 -0.80 3.70 3.81
C GLY A 137 -1.05 3.42 5.27
N MET A 138 -0.03 3.65 6.10
CA MET A 138 -0.16 3.42 7.54
C MET A 138 -1.09 4.46 8.13
N THR A 139 -1.92 4.02 9.07
CA THR A 139 -2.87 4.91 9.70
C THR A 139 -3.00 4.54 11.19
N LYS A 140 -3.79 5.29 11.90
CA LYS A 140 -3.92 5.10 13.34
C LYS A 140 -4.85 3.95 13.67
N LEU A 141 -4.58 3.28 14.76
CA LEU A 141 -5.41 2.19 15.22
C LEU A 141 -6.71 2.74 15.76
N ASN A 142 -7.03 3.63 16.23
CA ASN A 142 -8.25 4.19 16.84
C ASN A 142 -8.05 4.39 18.31
#